data_5c28e141e1004c8eb01ce299d4b8ad81
#
_entry.id   5c28e141e1004c8eb01ce299d4b8ad81
#
_cell.length_a   1.000
_cell.length_b   1.000
_cell.length_c   1.000
_cell.angle_alpha   90.00
_cell.angle_beta   90.00
_cell.angle_gamma   90.00
#
_symmetry.space_group_name_H-M   'P 1'
#
loop_
_entity.id
_entity.type
_entity.pdbx_description
1 polymer ?
#
loop_
_entity_poly.entity_id
_entity_poly.type
_entity_poly.pdbx_seq_one_letter_code
_entity_poly.pdbx_strand_id
1 'polypeptide(L)'
;MSPIGTVAAVWRTLASSLLPVGLLLAVASCGSETTDNPDPGTAFSLVDEDCPGEAVPTRLTVSCHRLHLDHGTLGVAVLWAEDPTGLPVLHLHGGPGGRAVADRYRWLVPRSQVLEGHDVVLVDQRGGGTSTPSLDCPELDDPATPPGEAIQACRYRLDQKGVDRGSVTVGSTAADLVHLRRSLGIDAWHLHGVSSGTRIALELLRIDGSSVASAVLDSPTPPEVDLYDDLPEGVLYALTSMENLCRADATCPGGLVGPLRSILDDLADRPVAVTIWSGEASAYDDARLIRLVADALAAPAGLNVVDGAVALAAEGRLAEAIAALNEVASTGRSVGDPTSEGARLSSECADELPFNDADPMLTGDPILDAVARGEVKVRALCAVWQVERSPDIVNWPMVSDVPTLILSGHLDPITPTAWARRLADRLGNAVLVESERWAHAPSMSDPCAAHLVARFLDGERPLSGFARC
;
A
#
# COMPACT_ATOMS: atom_id res chain seq x y z
N MET A 1 60.17 -10.53 -22.08
CA MET A 1 60.81 -9.50 -22.91
C MET A 1 60.06 -8.20 -22.62
N SER A 2 60.69 -7.37 -21.77
CA SER A 2 60.36 -5.92 -21.53
C SER A 2 60.91 -5.11 -22.75
N PRO A 3 60.69 -3.77 -22.85
CA PRO A 3 60.66 -2.77 -21.79
C PRO A 3 59.58 -1.61 -21.98
N ILE A 4 59.15 -0.95 -20.93
CA ILE A 4 59.59 0.31 -20.29
C ILE A 4 59.43 1.59 -21.18
N GLY A 5 58.71 2.57 -20.64
CA GLY A 5 58.69 3.94 -21.09
C GLY A 5 57.98 4.89 -20.14
N THR A 6 58.63 5.29 -19.07
CA THR A 6 58.39 6.42 -18.17
C THR A 6 58.81 7.72 -18.82
N VAL A 7 58.01 8.83 -18.66
CA VAL A 7 58.58 10.22 -18.67
C VAL A 7 57.84 11.07 -17.63
N ALA A 8 58.68 11.77 -16.84
CA ALA A 8 58.38 12.56 -15.67
C ALA A 8 58.13 14.06 -15.99
N ALA A 9 57.42 14.66 -15.08
CA ALA A 9 57.42 16.02 -14.54
C ALA A 9 58.27 17.15 -15.21
N VAL A 10 57.70 18.34 -15.31
CA VAL A 10 58.43 19.63 -15.10
C VAL A 10 57.52 20.66 -14.43
N TRP A 11 58.01 21.16 -13.33
CA TRP A 11 57.57 22.32 -12.57
C TRP A 11 57.84 23.64 -13.32
N ARG A 12 57.01 24.67 -13.08
CA ARG A 12 57.56 26.04 -12.82
C ARG A 12 56.51 26.95 -12.18
N THR A 13 56.84 27.39 -10.99
CA THR A 13 56.44 28.56 -10.23
C THR A 13 56.76 29.88 -10.93
N LEU A 14 55.90 30.90 -10.77
CA LEU A 14 56.32 32.29 -10.68
C LEU A 14 55.38 33.05 -9.74
N ALA A 15 55.99 33.62 -8.71
CA ALA A 15 55.46 34.58 -7.76
C ALA A 15 55.88 36.02 -8.21
N SER A 16 55.09 37.02 -7.87
CA SER A 16 55.48 38.43 -7.54
C SER A 16 54.22 39.29 -7.56
N SER A 17 53.76 39.81 -6.49
CA SER A 17 54.17 40.92 -5.62
C SER A 17 53.44 42.24 -5.88
N LEU A 18 52.81 42.75 -4.76
CA LEU A 18 52.75 44.12 -4.27
C LEU A 18 51.67 45.04 -4.88
N LEU A 19 50.96 45.94 -4.23
CA LEU A 19 50.98 46.60 -2.90
C LEU A 19 49.60 47.25 -2.62
N PRO A 20 49.25 47.78 -1.44
CA PRO A 20 47.90 48.18 -1.05
C PRO A 20 47.63 49.67 -1.33
N VAL A 21 46.38 49.98 -1.67
CA VAL A 21 45.84 51.34 -1.61
C VAL A 21 44.76 51.36 -0.53
N GLY A 22 45.07 52.08 0.53
CA GLY A 22 44.10 52.36 1.58
C GLY A 22 43.03 53.35 1.12
N LEU A 23 41.79 53.05 1.37
CA LEU A 23 40.71 54.01 1.27
C LEU A 23 39.87 53.95 2.56
N LEU A 24 39.86 55.07 3.26
CA LEU A 24 39.04 55.33 4.43
C LEU A 24 37.55 55.23 4.06
N LEU A 25 36.81 54.35 4.72
CA LEU A 25 35.38 54.34 4.64
C LEU A 25 34.77 54.85 5.94
N ALA A 26 34.00 55.92 5.78
CA ALA A 26 33.13 56.46 6.80
C ALA A 26 32.04 55.45 7.20
N VAL A 27 31.91 55.19 8.50
CA VAL A 27 30.83 54.37 9.04
C VAL A 27 29.57 55.22 9.10
N ALA A 28 28.68 55.00 8.15
CA ALA A 28 27.28 55.41 8.24
C ALA A 28 26.48 54.23 8.86
N SER A 29 26.05 54.40 10.10
CA SER A 29 25.10 53.51 10.76
C SER A 29 23.74 53.67 10.06
N CYS A 30 23.35 52.70 9.22
CA CYS A 30 21.96 52.52 8.81
C CYS A 30 21.39 51.33 9.59
N GLY A 31 20.28 51.59 10.30
CA GLY A 31 19.53 50.58 10.98
C GLY A 31 19.05 49.48 9.99
N SER A 32 19.24 48.24 10.35
CA SER A 32 18.68 47.09 9.66
C SER A 32 17.18 47.02 9.93
N GLU A 33 16.37 47.58 9.05
CA GLU A 33 15.03 47.06 8.84
C GLU A 33 15.20 45.68 8.21
N THR A 34 14.90 44.65 8.98
CA THR A 34 14.70 43.32 8.44
C THR A 34 13.43 43.35 7.61
N THR A 35 13.57 43.62 6.33
CA THR A 35 12.53 43.22 5.39
C THR A 35 12.58 41.71 5.30
N ASP A 36 11.64 41.04 5.98
CA ASP A 36 11.24 39.68 5.69
C ASP A 36 10.81 39.66 4.20
N ASN A 37 11.75 39.35 3.35
CA ASN A 37 11.45 39.02 1.97
C ASN A 37 11.01 37.58 2.01
N PRO A 38 9.72 37.23 1.79
CA PRO A 38 9.31 35.85 1.74
C PRO A 38 10.09 35.17 0.61
N ASP A 39 10.77 34.11 0.97
CA ASP A 39 11.44 33.22 0.01
C ASP A 39 10.41 32.83 -1.07
N PRO A 40 10.65 33.11 -2.37
CA PRO A 40 9.70 32.79 -3.43
C PRO A 40 9.66 31.29 -3.76
N GLY A 41 9.67 30.41 -2.74
CA GLY A 41 9.89 28.97 -2.89
C GLY A 41 9.10 28.04 -2.01
N THR A 42 8.07 28.45 -1.29
CA THR A 42 7.20 27.45 -0.58
C THR A 42 5.75 27.61 -0.99
N ALA A 43 5.40 26.95 -2.11
CA ALA A 43 4.01 26.75 -2.52
C ALA A 43 3.26 25.74 -1.62
N PHE A 44 3.93 25.17 -0.58
CA PHE A 44 3.39 24.13 0.29
C PHE A 44 3.16 24.68 1.70
N SER A 45 1.94 24.55 2.20
CA SER A 45 1.60 24.96 3.56
C SER A 45 0.82 23.87 4.30
N LEU A 46 1.22 23.61 5.55
CA LEU A 46 0.48 22.73 6.46
C LEU A 46 -0.41 23.61 7.36
N VAL A 47 -1.71 23.33 7.39
CA VAL A 47 -2.71 24.11 8.13
C VAL A 47 -3.45 23.18 9.07
N ASP A 48 -3.63 23.61 10.32
CA ASP A 48 -4.41 22.87 11.32
C ASP A 48 -5.88 22.84 10.93
N GLU A 49 -6.54 21.70 11.13
CA GLU A 49 -7.98 21.53 10.92
C GLU A 49 -8.61 20.61 11.97
N ASP A 50 -9.93 20.65 12.07
CA ASP A 50 -10.66 19.71 12.91
C ASP A 50 -10.57 18.30 12.34
N CYS A 51 -10.33 17.31 13.20
CA CYS A 51 -10.28 15.92 12.76
C CYS A 51 -11.64 15.45 12.22
N PRO A 52 -11.67 14.79 11.05
CA PRO A 52 -12.91 14.29 10.47
C PRO A 52 -13.51 13.14 11.27
N GLY A 53 -14.85 13.01 11.23
CA GLY A 53 -15.60 11.95 11.90
C GLY A 53 -15.72 12.14 13.42
N GLU A 54 -16.09 11.07 14.11
CA GLU A 54 -16.26 11.11 15.56
C GLU A 54 -14.91 11.19 16.27
N ALA A 55 -14.90 11.89 17.42
CA ALA A 55 -13.73 11.93 18.29
C ALA A 55 -13.42 10.51 18.77
N VAL A 56 -12.18 10.11 18.64
CA VAL A 56 -11.72 8.82 19.18
C VAL A 56 -11.72 8.94 20.71
N PRO A 57 -12.54 8.19 21.46
CA PRO A 57 -12.60 8.27 22.91
C PRO A 57 -11.37 7.58 23.50
N THR A 58 -10.25 8.30 23.62
CA THR A 58 -8.98 7.74 24.02
C THR A 58 -8.15 8.71 24.82
N ARG A 59 -7.11 8.19 25.47
CA ARG A 59 -6.06 9.00 26.09
C ARG A 59 -5.08 9.59 25.09
N LEU A 60 -5.22 9.22 23.77
CA LEU A 60 -4.35 9.72 22.73
C LEU A 60 -4.68 11.16 22.36
N THR A 61 -3.67 11.97 22.27
CA THR A 61 -3.75 13.28 21.62
C THR A 61 -3.66 13.07 20.11
N VAL A 62 -4.64 13.61 19.38
CA VAL A 62 -4.68 13.57 17.91
C VAL A 62 -4.78 15.00 17.41
N SER A 63 -3.95 15.36 16.45
CA SER A 63 -4.10 16.59 15.67
C SER A 63 -4.34 16.26 14.21
N CYS A 64 -5.15 17.06 13.52
CA CYS A 64 -5.40 16.90 12.10
C CYS A 64 -4.95 18.16 11.35
N HIS A 65 -4.44 17.95 10.17
CA HIS A 65 -3.84 18.98 9.35
C HIS A 65 -4.20 18.77 7.88
N ARG A 66 -4.09 19.85 7.12
CA ARG A 66 -4.22 19.83 5.67
C ARG A 66 -2.93 20.33 5.04
N LEU A 67 -2.27 19.48 4.29
CA LEU A 67 -1.14 19.87 3.47
C LEU A 67 -1.66 20.40 2.13
N HIS A 68 -1.39 21.67 1.85
CA HIS A 68 -1.69 22.28 0.56
C HIS A 68 -0.54 22.06 -0.41
N LEU A 69 -0.86 21.60 -1.60
CA LEU A 69 0.06 21.33 -2.71
C LEU A 69 -0.46 22.04 -3.97
N ASP A 70 0.38 22.18 -4.99
CA ASP A 70 -0.01 22.87 -6.23
C ASP A 70 -1.21 22.22 -6.95
N HIS A 71 -1.40 20.92 -6.75
CA HIS A 71 -2.43 20.12 -7.42
C HIS A 71 -3.62 19.75 -6.52
N GLY A 72 -3.64 20.20 -5.28
CA GLY A 72 -4.71 19.86 -4.33
C GLY A 72 -4.23 19.83 -2.88
N THR A 73 -4.91 19.04 -2.07
CA THR A 73 -4.57 18.94 -0.64
C THR A 73 -4.51 17.50 -0.17
N LEU A 74 -3.67 17.21 0.84
CA LEU A 74 -3.69 15.94 1.56
C LEU A 74 -4.23 16.14 2.96
N GLY A 75 -5.12 15.21 3.39
CA GLY A 75 -5.53 15.10 4.78
C GLY A 75 -4.47 14.35 5.59
N VAL A 76 -4.11 14.89 6.74
CA VAL A 76 -3.07 14.35 7.61
C VAL A 76 -3.60 14.27 9.04
N ALA A 77 -3.30 13.18 9.75
CA ALA A 77 -3.51 13.10 11.19
C ALA A 77 -2.21 12.69 11.87
N VAL A 78 -1.91 13.30 13.01
CA VAL A 78 -0.77 12.92 13.86
C VAL A 78 -1.32 12.38 15.16
N LEU A 79 -0.97 11.14 15.47
CA LEU A 79 -1.22 10.50 16.75
C LEU A 79 0.02 10.71 17.61
N TRP A 80 -0.13 11.51 18.67
CA TRP A 80 0.99 11.88 19.53
C TRP A 80 1.20 10.83 20.62
N ALA A 81 2.41 10.33 20.74
CA ALA A 81 2.83 9.51 21.86
C ALA A 81 2.82 10.32 23.17
N GLU A 82 2.61 9.66 24.33
CA GLU A 82 2.66 10.35 25.63
C GLU A 82 4.08 10.83 25.96
N ASP A 83 5.11 10.06 25.62
CA ASP A 83 6.53 10.37 25.86
C ASP A 83 7.37 9.85 24.68
N PRO A 84 7.38 10.54 23.52
CA PRO A 84 8.06 10.06 22.35
C PRO A 84 9.59 10.02 22.56
N THR A 85 10.14 8.84 22.47
CA THR A 85 11.60 8.59 22.60
C THR A 85 12.26 8.27 21.27
N GLY A 86 11.46 7.89 20.27
CA GLY A 86 11.88 7.52 18.93
C GLY A 86 11.50 8.55 17.85
N LEU A 87 11.95 8.30 16.63
CA LEU A 87 11.55 9.08 15.46
C LEU A 87 10.07 8.81 15.11
N PRO A 88 9.37 9.76 14.50
CA PRO A 88 7.99 9.54 14.07
C PRO A 88 7.90 8.43 13.01
N VAL A 89 6.75 7.76 12.97
CA VAL A 89 6.42 6.70 12.02
C VAL A 89 5.44 7.23 10.99
N LEU A 90 5.80 7.24 9.70
CA LEU A 90 4.84 7.45 8.62
C LEU A 90 4.13 6.14 8.30
N HIS A 91 2.82 6.10 8.45
CA HIS A 91 2.00 4.97 8.03
C HIS A 91 1.44 5.18 6.62
N LEU A 92 1.71 4.21 5.75
CA LEU A 92 1.27 4.17 4.36
C LEU A 92 0.22 3.07 4.20
N HIS A 93 -1.03 3.50 4.16
CA HIS A 93 -2.17 2.61 4.02
C HIS A 93 -2.17 1.93 2.64
N GLY A 94 -2.65 0.70 2.59
CA GLY A 94 -2.85 -0.04 1.33
C GLY A 94 -4.10 0.41 0.57
N GLY A 95 -4.50 -0.40 -0.35
CA GLY A 95 -5.65 -0.19 -1.21
C GLY A 95 -5.34 -0.53 -2.66
N PRO A 96 -4.77 0.38 -3.48
CA PRO A 96 -4.50 1.83 -3.32
C PRO A 96 -5.76 2.66 -3.00
N GLY A 97 -5.56 3.88 -2.49
CA GLY A 97 -6.66 4.80 -2.17
C GLY A 97 -7.32 4.56 -0.81
N GLY A 98 -6.64 3.84 0.10
CA GLY A 98 -7.11 3.64 1.48
C GLY A 98 -7.16 4.94 2.29
N ARG A 99 -7.98 4.96 3.35
CA ARG A 99 -8.33 6.13 4.15
C ARG A 99 -7.68 6.08 5.53
N ALA A 100 -6.40 6.39 5.61
CA ALA A 100 -5.60 6.29 6.83
C ALA A 100 -6.10 7.20 7.96
N VAL A 101 -6.54 8.41 7.63
CA VAL A 101 -7.05 9.38 8.62
C VAL A 101 -8.37 8.91 9.24
N ALA A 102 -9.27 8.32 8.45
CA ALA A 102 -10.50 7.72 8.96
C ALA A 102 -10.22 6.50 9.85
N ASP A 103 -9.21 5.69 9.48
CA ASP A 103 -8.83 4.47 10.19
C ASP A 103 -7.89 4.70 11.39
N ARG A 104 -7.66 5.93 11.81
CA ARG A 104 -6.75 6.29 12.93
C ARG A 104 -7.03 5.54 14.22
N TYR A 105 -8.28 5.19 14.51
CA TYR A 105 -8.67 4.43 15.70
C TYR A 105 -8.10 3.01 15.73
N ARG A 106 -7.75 2.43 14.58
CA ARG A 106 -7.12 1.10 14.50
C ARG A 106 -5.73 1.07 15.12
N TRP A 107 -5.13 2.22 15.40
CA TRP A 107 -3.84 2.34 16.09
C TRP A 107 -3.95 2.16 17.59
N LEU A 108 -5.16 2.04 18.15
CA LEU A 108 -5.38 1.85 19.58
C LEU A 108 -5.17 0.39 20.01
N VAL A 109 -5.50 -0.58 19.17
CA VAL A 109 -5.33 -2.02 19.41
C VAL A 109 -5.23 -2.71 18.06
N PRO A 110 -4.28 -3.59 17.83
CA PRO A 110 -3.16 -4.06 18.68
C PRO A 110 -1.89 -3.18 18.62
N ARG A 111 -1.86 -2.11 17.85
CA ARG A 111 -0.68 -1.31 17.52
C ARG A 111 -0.34 -0.22 18.53
N SER A 112 -1.05 -0.14 19.65
CA SER A 112 -0.79 0.83 20.72
C SER A 112 0.66 0.83 21.21
N GLN A 113 1.38 -0.29 21.11
CA GLN A 113 2.78 -0.40 21.50
C GLN A 113 3.70 0.53 20.70
N VAL A 114 3.42 0.79 19.43
CA VAL A 114 4.17 1.77 18.63
C VAL A 114 4.01 3.17 19.23
N LEU A 115 2.79 3.51 19.70
CA LEU A 115 2.47 4.79 20.29
C LEU A 115 3.02 4.98 21.71
N GLU A 116 3.67 3.99 22.30
CA GLU A 116 4.40 4.15 23.56
C GLU A 116 5.68 4.96 23.36
N GLY A 117 6.33 4.84 22.20
CA GLY A 117 7.63 5.48 21.91
C GLY A 117 7.66 6.38 20.68
N HIS A 118 6.67 6.32 19.79
CA HIS A 118 6.71 6.99 18.50
C HIS A 118 5.41 7.74 18.19
N ASP A 119 5.52 8.98 17.75
CA ASP A 119 4.40 9.64 17.08
C ASP A 119 4.09 8.93 15.76
N VAL A 120 2.81 8.87 15.37
CA VAL A 120 2.40 8.23 14.12
C VAL A 120 1.72 9.24 13.21
N VAL A 121 2.29 9.42 12.03
CA VAL A 121 1.76 10.27 10.97
C VAL A 121 0.93 9.41 10.02
N LEU A 122 -0.35 9.71 9.92
CA LEU A 122 -1.31 9.12 9.01
C LEU A 122 -1.59 10.10 7.88
N VAL A 123 -1.66 9.62 6.65
CA VAL A 123 -1.95 10.47 5.49
C VAL A 123 -2.94 9.80 4.57
N ASP A 124 -3.98 10.54 4.21
CA ASP A 124 -4.84 10.17 3.10
C ASP A 124 -4.11 10.52 1.80
N GLN A 125 -3.82 9.49 1.01
CA GLN A 125 -3.07 9.64 -0.25
C GLN A 125 -3.89 10.43 -1.28
N ARG A 126 -3.23 10.89 -2.36
CA ARG A 126 -3.91 11.56 -3.48
C ARG A 126 -5.16 10.83 -3.92
N GLY A 127 -6.24 11.58 -4.12
CA GLY A 127 -7.51 11.05 -4.63
C GLY A 127 -8.34 10.25 -3.64
N GLY A 128 -7.79 9.92 -2.46
CA GLY A 128 -8.45 9.13 -1.43
C GLY A 128 -8.76 9.90 -0.16
N GLY A 129 -9.66 9.37 0.65
CA GLY A 129 -9.99 9.87 1.98
C GLY A 129 -10.46 11.33 1.98
N THR A 130 -9.85 12.13 2.85
CA THR A 130 -10.12 13.57 2.98
C THR A 130 -9.27 14.43 2.05
N SER A 131 -8.38 13.82 1.25
CA SER A 131 -7.55 14.52 0.27
C SER A 131 -8.38 15.04 -0.91
N THR A 132 -7.94 16.15 -1.51
CA THR A 132 -8.65 16.79 -2.64
C THR A 132 -7.70 17.01 -3.82
N PRO A 133 -8.22 16.86 -5.06
CA PRO A 133 -9.57 16.40 -5.42
C PRO A 133 -9.79 14.93 -5.05
N SER A 134 -11.01 14.57 -4.60
CA SER A 134 -11.39 13.17 -4.42
C SER A 134 -11.66 12.49 -5.76
N LEU A 135 -11.16 11.25 -5.89
CA LEU A 135 -11.44 10.37 -7.02
C LEU A 135 -12.50 9.31 -6.69
N ASP A 136 -13.28 9.51 -5.63
CA ASP A 136 -14.39 8.62 -5.31
C ASP A 136 -15.40 8.54 -6.45
N CYS A 137 -15.93 7.34 -6.69
CA CYS A 137 -16.88 7.03 -7.73
C CYS A 137 -18.23 6.60 -7.13
N PRO A 138 -19.07 7.53 -6.61
CA PRO A 138 -20.38 7.19 -6.07
C PRO A 138 -21.32 6.59 -7.11
N GLU A 139 -20.98 6.68 -8.40
CA GLU A 139 -21.69 6.03 -9.48
C GLU A 139 -21.68 4.49 -9.37
N LEU A 140 -20.74 3.94 -8.59
CA LEU A 140 -20.64 2.49 -8.28
C LEU A 140 -21.59 2.05 -7.16
N ASP A 141 -22.19 3.00 -6.43
CA ASP A 141 -23.10 2.69 -5.32
C ASP A 141 -24.45 2.13 -5.81
N ASP A 142 -24.78 2.33 -7.10
CA ASP A 142 -25.97 1.74 -7.70
C ASP A 142 -25.67 0.35 -8.28
N PRO A 143 -26.09 -0.73 -7.60
CA PRO A 143 -25.81 -2.10 -8.03
C PRO A 143 -26.50 -2.50 -9.35
N ALA A 144 -27.50 -1.72 -9.80
CA ALA A 144 -28.18 -1.95 -11.07
C ALA A 144 -27.36 -1.44 -12.26
N THR A 145 -26.39 -0.54 -12.03
CA THR A 145 -25.53 0.01 -13.08
C THR A 145 -24.32 -0.91 -13.31
N PRO A 146 -24.09 -1.38 -14.56
CA PRO A 146 -22.89 -2.18 -14.85
C PRO A 146 -21.60 -1.44 -14.48
N PRO A 147 -20.58 -2.10 -13.87
CA PRO A 147 -19.36 -1.43 -13.39
C PRO A 147 -18.66 -0.58 -14.46
N GLY A 148 -18.59 -1.04 -15.71
CA GLY A 148 -17.99 -0.29 -16.81
C GLY A 148 -18.73 1.02 -17.11
N GLU A 149 -20.06 1.03 -17.04
CA GLU A 149 -20.88 2.24 -17.24
C GLU A 149 -20.73 3.20 -16.05
N ALA A 150 -20.72 2.68 -14.82
CA ALA A 150 -20.50 3.47 -13.62
C ALA A 150 -19.13 4.15 -13.63
N ILE A 151 -18.06 3.41 -13.99
CA ILE A 151 -16.70 3.97 -14.12
C ILE A 151 -16.62 4.99 -15.26
N GLN A 152 -17.31 4.78 -16.37
CA GLN A 152 -17.37 5.76 -17.44
C GLN A 152 -18.06 7.07 -16.98
N ALA A 153 -19.15 6.97 -16.23
CA ALA A 153 -19.85 8.12 -15.66
C ALA A 153 -18.98 8.87 -14.63
N CYS A 154 -18.31 8.13 -13.74
CA CYS A 154 -17.34 8.68 -12.78
C CYS A 154 -16.23 9.46 -13.51
N ARG A 155 -15.59 8.82 -14.49
CA ARG A 155 -14.55 9.47 -15.30
C ARG A 155 -15.08 10.77 -15.93
N TYR A 156 -16.23 10.72 -16.59
CA TYR A 156 -16.81 11.90 -17.21
C TYR A 156 -17.05 13.04 -16.22
N ARG A 157 -17.57 12.73 -15.03
CA ARG A 157 -17.78 13.73 -13.96
C ARG A 157 -16.47 14.34 -13.49
N LEU A 158 -15.42 13.55 -13.31
CA LEU A 158 -14.09 14.02 -12.89
C LEU A 158 -13.44 14.89 -13.99
N ASP A 159 -13.53 14.48 -15.26
CA ASP A 159 -13.03 15.24 -16.41
C ASP A 159 -13.73 16.60 -16.52
N GLN A 160 -15.07 16.65 -16.32
CA GLN A 160 -15.81 17.91 -16.30
C GLN A 160 -15.41 18.86 -15.19
N LYS A 161 -14.87 18.33 -14.08
CA LYS A 161 -14.32 19.12 -12.97
C LYS A 161 -12.85 19.50 -13.16
N GLY A 162 -12.22 19.08 -14.25
CA GLY A 162 -10.81 19.32 -14.52
C GLY A 162 -9.87 18.52 -13.60
N VAL A 163 -10.34 17.40 -13.05
CA VAL A 163 -9.52 16.55 -12.17
C VAL A 163 -8.56 15.71 -13.02
N ASP A 164 -7.28 15.85 -12.75
CA ASP A 164 -6.24 15.01 -13.36
C ASP A 164 -6.16 13.65 -12.64
N ARG A 165 -6.84 12.66 -13.20
CA ARG A 165 -6.83 11.28 -12.69
C ARG A 165 -5.47 10.61 -12.86
N GLY A 166 -4.71 10.97 -13.88
CA GLY A 166 -3.37 10.44 -14.15
C GLY A 166 -2.30 10.91 -13.16
N SER A 167 -2.60 11.91 -12.33
CA SER A 167 -1.68 12.38 -11.30
C SER A 167 -1.59 11.46 -10.07
N VAL A 168 -2.50 10.49 -9.93
CA VAL A 168 -2.52 9.56 -8.78
C VAL A 168 -1.69 8.32 -9.12
N THR A 169 -0.38 8.42 -8.87
CA THR A 169 0.62 7.35 -9.10
C THR A 169 1.48 7.15 -7.86
N VAL A 170 2.19 6.02 -7.79
CA VAL A 170 3.17 5.73 -6.73
C VAL A 170 4.22 6.83 -6.63
N GLY A 171 4.80 7.24 -7.78
CA GLY A 171 5.85 8.26 -7.81
C GLY A 171 5.37 9.64 -7.34
N SER A 172 4.18 10.08 -7.77
CA SER A 172 3.63 11.36 -7.36
C SER A 172 3.21 11.36 -5.89
N THR A 173 2.65 10.25 -5.39
CA THR A 173 2.33 10.09 -3.97
C THR A 173 3.59 10.13 -3.11
N ALA A 174 4.67 9.45 -3.50
CA ALA A 174 5.94 9.50 -2.77
C ALA A 174 6.52 10.93 -2.75
N ALA A 175 6.43 11.68 -3.86
CA ALA A 175 6.88 13.07 -3.90
C ALA A 175 6.09 13.96 -2.91
N ASP A 176 4.77 13.79 -2.81
CA ASP A 176 3.95 14.50 -1.82
C ASP A 176 4.41 14.24 -0.38
N LEU A 177 4.77 13.00 -0.07
CA LEU A 177 5.22 12.62 1.26
C LEU A 177 6.58 13.23 1.63
N VAL A 178 7.46 13.46 0.65
CA VAL A 178 8.68 14.25 0.86
C VAL A 178 8.33 15.70 1.25
N HIS A 179 7.32 16.30 0.61
CA HIS A 179 6.83 17.63 0.98
C HIS A 179 6.17 17.61 2.38
N LEU A 180 5.37 16.58 2.68
CA LEU A 180 4.76 16.42 4.01
C LEU A 180 5.83 16.36 5.11
N ARG A 181 6.85 15.51 4.95
CA ARG A 181 7.95 15.39 5.91
C ARG A 181 8.59 16.76 6.22
N ARG A 182 8.92 17.51 5.16
CA ARG A 182 9.54 18.84 5.29
C ARG A 182 8.61 19.85 5.96
N SER A 183 7.32 19.84 5.62
CA SER A 183 6.31 20.74 6.21
C SER A 183 6.06 20.44 7.69
N LEU A 184 6.22 19.18 8.12
CA LEU A 184 6.18 18.78 9.52
C LEU A 184 7.49 19.05 10.28
N GLY A 185 8.56 19.51 9.60
CA GLY A 185 9.87 19.73 10.20
C GLY A 185 10.58 18.44 10.64
N ILE A 186 10.24 17.31 10.03
CA ILE A 186 10.80 15.99 10.35
C ILE A 186 12.09 15.79 9.57
N ASP A 187 13.23 15.63 10.23
CA ASP A 187 14.51 15.34 9.59
C ASP A 187 14.57 13.90 9.08
N ALA A 188 14.16 12.95 9.91
CA ALA A 188 14.08 11.53 9.58
C ALA A 188 12.87 10.88 10.23
N TRP A 189 12.37 9.82 9.60
CA TRP A 189 11.24 9.03 10.09
C TRP A 189 11.43 7.54 9.85
N HIS A 190 10.60 6.74 10.48
CA HIS A 190 10.39 5.34 10.12
C HIS A 190 9.23 5.24 9.12
N LEU A 191 9.27 4.26 8.22
CA LEU A 191 8.17 3.94 7.33
C LEU A 191 7.46 2.67 7.81
N HIS A 192 6.13 2.68 7.78
CA HIS A 192 5.30 1.50 7.97
C HIS A 192 4.32 1.40 6.80
N GLY A 193 4.70 0.64 5.77
CA GLY A 193 3.87 0.39 4.59
C GLY A 193 3.12 -0.93 4.70
N VAL A 194 1.85 -0.93 4.26
CA VAL A 194 1.00 -2.11 4.24
C VAL A 194 0.49 -2.33 2.83
N SER A 195 0.62 -3.56 2.28
CA SER A 195 0.07 -3.89 0.96
C SER A 195 0.61 -2.94 -0.12
N SER A 196 -0.21 -2.33 -0.94
CA SER A 196 0.22 -1.30 -1.93
C SER A 196 0.94 -0.10 -1.29
N GLY A 197 0.73 0.19 0.00
CA GLY A 197 1.51 1.19 0.74
C GLY A 197 3.00 0.85 0.85
N THR A 198 3.37 -0.42 0.75
CA THR A 198 4.77 -0.85 0.69
C THR A 198 5.47 -0.40 -0.59
N ARG A 199 4.73 -0.32 -1.70
CA ARG A 199 5.25 0.19 -2.96
C ARG A 199 5.60 1.68 -2.88
N ILE A 200 4.76 2.46 -2.17
CA ILE A 200 5.05 3.87 -1.88
C ILE A 200 6.25 3.98 -0.93
N ALA A 201 6.36 3.11 0.09
CA ALA A 201 7.52 3.07 0.97
C ALA A 201 8.82 2.78 0.21
N LEU A 202 8.80 1.83 -0.73
CA LEU A 202 9.94 1.50 -1.58
C LEU A 202 10.32 2.67 -2.51
N GLU A 203 9.35 3.40 -3.03
CA GLU A 203 9.62 4.60 -3.83
C GLU A 203 10.19 5.73 -2.96
N LEU A 204 9.73 5.91 -1.71
CA LEU A 204 10.34 6.83 -0.75
C LEU A 204 11.80 6.46 -0.44
N LEU A 205 12.12 5.17 -0.31
CA LEU A 205 13.51 4.71 -0.18
C LEU A 205 14.35 5.09 -1.40
N ARG A 206 13.76 5.14 -2.60
CA ARG A 206 14.43 5.52 -3.85
C ARG A 206 14.72 7.02 -3.91
N ILE A 207 13.73 7.86 -3.55
CA ILE A 207 13.81 9.31 -3.79
C ILE A 207 14.25 10.12 -2.57
N ASP A 208 14.05 9.60 -1.34
CA ASP A 208 14.34 10.30 -0.07
C ASP A 208 14.93 9.36 0.99
N GLY A 209 15.60 8.28 0.57
CA GLY A 209 16.10 7.22 1.44
C GLY A 209 17.03 7.69 2.56
N SER A 210 17.76 8.80 2.39
CA SER A 210 18.60 9.40 3.44
C SER A 210 17.80 9.93 4.65
N SER A 211 16.52 10.16 4.49
CA SER A 211 15.59 10.61 5.55
C SER A 211 14.77 9.45 6.14
N VAL A 212 15.08 8.20 5.77
CA VAL A 212 14.42 7.01 6.29
C VAL A 212 15.34 6.26 7.23
N ALA A 213 14.99 6.21 8.50
CA ALA A 213 15.77 5.52 9.52
C ALA A 213 15.59 4.00 9.47
N SER A 214 14.37 3.53 9.25
CA SER A 214 14.04 2.13 8.97
C SER A 214 12.69 2.01 8.25
N ALA A 215 12.41 0.84 7.67
CA ALA A 215 11.15 0.55 7.01
C ALA A 215 10.55 -0.78 7.50
N VAL A 216 9.24 -0.77 7.72
CA VAL A 216 8.42 -1.98 7.89
C VAL A 216 7.58 -2.15 6.63
N LEU A 217 7.71 -3.28 5.98
CA LEU A 217 7.00 -3.65 4.77
C LEU A 217 6.11 -4.86 5.07
N ASP A 218 4.87 -4.59 5.36
CA ASP A 218 3.89 -5.60 5.73
C ASP A 218 3.07 -6.04 4.52
N SER A 219 3.14 -7.32 4.18
CA SER A 219 2.48 -7.87 2.99
C SER A 219 2.93 -7.11 1.72
N PRO A 220 4.23 -7.18 1.37
CA PRO A 220 4.82 -6.28 0.39
C PRO A 220 4.41 -6.57 -1.05
N THR A 221 4.32 -5.47 -1.83
CA THR A 221 4.22 -5.49 -3.29
C THR A 221 5.52 -4.93 -3.88
N PRO A 222 6.51 -5.75 -4.24
CA PRO A 222 7.75 -5.29 -4.87
C PRO A 222 7.46 -4.60 -6.21
N PRO A 223 8.25 -3.58 -6.61
CA PRO A 223 8.03 -2.87 -7.86
C PRO A 223 8.08 -3.75 -9.11
N GLU A 224 8.97 -4.74 -9.10
CA GLU A 224 9.28 -5.60 -10.24
C GLU A 224 8.44 -6.88 -10.34
N VAL A 225 7.38 -7.00 -9.56
CA VAL A 225 6.45 -8.13 -9.73
C VAL A 225 5.41 -7.78 -10.78
N ASP A 226 5.09 -8.75 -11.59
CA ASP A 226 3.98 -8.67 -12.52
C ASP A 226 2.71 -9.08 -11.76
N LEU A 227 2.08 -8.09 -11.13
CA LEU A 227 1.03 -8.26 -10.12
C LEU A 227 -0.02 -9.28 -10.54
N TYR A 228 -0.54 -9.14 -11.75
CA TYR A 228 -1.64 -9.96 -12.24
C TYR A 228 -1.18 -11.31 -12.79
N ASP A 229 0.04 -11.37 -13.35
CA ASP A 229 0.60 -12.62 -13.90
C ASP A 229 1.06 -13.56 -12.76
N ASP A 230 1.59 -13.00 -11.66
CA ASP A 230 2.05 -13.75 -10.48
C ASP A 230 0.90 -14.14 -9.50
N LEU A 231 -0.22 -13.40 -9.52
CA LEU A 231 -1.30 -13.55 -8.55
C LEU A 231 -1.98 -14.93 -8.57
N PRO A 232 -2.26 -15.57 -9.73
CA PRO A 232 -2.92 -16.89 -9.76
C PRO A 232 -2.21 -17.94 -8.91
N GLU A 233 -0.89 -18.06 -9.06
CA GLU A 233 -0.07 -19.00 -8.27
C GLU A 233 -0.05 -18.62 -6.78
N GLY A 234 -0.09 -17.32 -6.47
CA GLY A 234 -0.17 -16.83 -5.09
C GLY A 234 -1.47 -17.24 -4.40
N VAL A 235 -2.60 -17.08 -5.07
CA VAL A 235 -3.91 -17.52 -4.55
C VAL A 235 -3.94 -19.03 -4.33
N LEU A 236 -3.45 -19.81 -5.30
CA LEU A 236 -3.37 -21.27 -5.17
C LEU A 236 -2.46 -21.70 -4.00
N TYR A 237 -1.32 -21.00 -3.82
CA TYR A 237 -0.42 -21.25 -2.70
C TYR A 237 -1.10 -20.99 -1.35
N ALA A 238 -1.80 -19.86 -1.18
CA ALA A 238 -2.51 -19.53 0.05
C ALA A 238 -3.62 -20.54 0.38
N LEU A 239 -4.42 -20.93 -0.62
CA LEU A 239 -5.47 -21.96 -0.46
C LEU A 239 -4.88 -23.34 -0.10
N THR A 240 -3.75 -23.73 -0.72
CA THR A 240 -3.06 -24.98 -0.40
C THR A 240 -2.47 -24.94 1.00
N SER A 241 -1.91 -23.81 1.42
CA SER A 241 -1.39 -23.59 2.78
C SER A 241 -2.50 -23.72 3.81
N MET A 242 -3.67 -23.12 3.55
CA MET A 242 -4.86 -23.27 4.39
C MET A 242 -5.33 -24.74 4.46
N GLU A 243 -5.40 -25.44 3.33
CA GLU A 243 -5.78 -26.85 3.31
C GLU A 243 -4.83 -27.71 4.16
N ASN A 244 -3.53 -27.44 4.10
CA ASN A 244 -2.54 -28.17 4.91
C ASN A 244 -2.73 -27.91 6.41
N LEU A 245 -3.00 -26.67 6.81
CA LEU A 245 -3.28 -26.32 8.21
C LEU A 245 -4.56 -26.99 8.72
N CYS A 246 -5.65 -26.88 7.99
CA CYS A 246 -6.91 -27.45 8.44
C CYS A 246 -6.90 -28.99 8.41
N ARG A 247 -6.13 -29.63 7.55
CA ARG A 247 -5.89 -31.07 7.59
C ARG A 247 -5.10 -31.48 8.83
N ALA A 248 -4.07 -30.72 9.20
CA ALA A 248 -3.28 -30.97 10.41
C ALA A 248 -4.15 -30.85 11.68
N ASP A 249 -5.04 -29.88 11.72
CA ASP A 249 -5.96 -29.61 12.83
C ASP A 249 -7.25 -30.46 12.76
N ALA A 250 -7.43 -31.31 11.71
CA ALA A 250 -8.60 -32.15 11.42
C ALA A 250 -9.93 -31.35 11.32
N THR A 251 -9.87 -30.10 10.87
CA THR A 251 -11.04 -29.21 10.77
C THR A 251 -11.69 -29.19 9.39
N CYS A 252 -10.99 -29.65 8.32
CA CYS A 252 -11.54 -29.72 6.95
C CYS A 252 -11.49 -31.16 6.36
N PRO A 253 -12.33 -32.07 6.81
CA PRO A 253 -12.30 -33.48 6.39
C PRO A 253 -12.58 -33.68 4.88
N GLY A 254 -13.27 -32.73 4.22
CA GLY A 254 -13.58 -32.77 2.78
C GLY A 254 -12.49 -32.23 1.88
N GLY A 255 -11.46 -31.59 2.45
CA GLY A 255 -10.49 -30.78 1.71
C GLY A 255 -11.06 -29.43 1.26
N LEU A 256 -10.22 -28.60 0.69
CA LEU A 256 -10.56 -27.24 0.25
C LEU A 256 -10.36 -27.06 -1.26
N VAL A 257 -9.15 -27.34 -1.73
CA VAL A 257 -8.71 -27.03 -3.10
C VAL A 257 -9.46 -27.85 -4.16
N GLY A 258 -9.68 -29.13 -3.88
CA GLY A 258 -10.40 -30.03 -4.80
C GLY A 258 -11.86 -29.65 -5.03
N PRO A 259 -12.67 -29.52 -3.97
CA PRO A 259 -14.06 -29.03 -4.09
C PRO A 259 -14.15 -27.66 -4.76
N LEU A 260 -13.27 -26.71 -4.40
CA LEU A 260 -13.26 -25.36 -4.99
C LEU A 260 -13.01 -25.40 -6.50
N ARG A 261 -12.06 -26.22 -6.98
CA ARG A 261 -11.82 -26.41 -8.44
C ARG A 261 -13.10 -26.84 -9.17
N SER A 262 -13.82 -27.82 -8.62
CA SER A 262 -15.07 -28.31 -9.22
C SER A 262 -16.14 -27.23 -9.30
N ILE A 263 -16.28 -26.42 -8.24
CA ILE A 263 -17.26 -25.31 -8.19
C ILE A 263 -16.91 -24.24 -9.22
N LEU A 264 -15.63 -23.88 -9.33
CA LEU A 264 -15.17 -22.84 -10.27
C LEU A 264 -15.33 -23.31 -11.72
N ASP A 265 -15.04 -24.57 -12.03
CA ASP A 265 -15.24 -25.15 -13.36
C ASP A 265 -16.71 -25.10 -13.79
N ASP A 266 -17.62 -25.47 -12.89
CA ASP A 266 -19.07 -25.36 -13.11
C ASP A 266 -19.53 -23.92 -13.34
N LEU A 267 -18.99 -22.94 -12.59
CA LEU A 267 -19.36 -21.53 -12.68
C LEU A 267 -18.76 -20.83 -13.91
N ALA A 268 -17.60 -21.28 -14.40
CA ALA A 268 -17.01 -20.77 -15.64
C ALA A 268 -17.93 -21.05 -16.85
N ASP A 269 -18.55 -22.23 -16.88
CA ASP A 269 -19.48 -22.60 -17.93
C ASP A 269 -20.90 -22.04 -17.73
N ARG A 270 -21.31 -21.91 -16.47
CA ARG A 270 -22.70 -21.57 -16.10
C ARG A 270 -22.76 -20.64 -14.91
N PRO A 271 -22.57 -19.32 -15.12
CA PRO A 271 -22.75 -18.33 -14.06
C PRO A 271 -24.15 -18.40 -13.43
N VAL A 272 -24.23 -18.23 -12.11
CA VAL A 272 -25.46 -18.38 -11.32
C VAL A 272 -25.87 -17.04 -10.73
N ALA A 273 -27.15 -16.68 -10.83
CA ALA A 273 -27.71 -15.53 -10.11
C ALA A 273 -27.97 -15.93 -8.65
N VAL A 274 -27.35 -15.18 -7.73
CA VAL A 274 -27.49 -15.38 -6.28
C VAL A 274 -28.12 -14.14 -5.68
N THR A 275 -29.24 -14.34 -4.94
CA THR A 275 -29.85 -13.27 -4.16
C THR A 275 -29.23 -13.24 -2.78
N ILE A 276 -28.55 -12.14 -2.44
CA ILE A 276 -28.00 -11.88 -1.11
C ILE A 276 -28.98 -11.08 -0.25
N TRP A 277 -28.64 -10.83 1.00
CA TRP A 277 -29.51 -10.23 2.04
C TRP A 277 -30.14 -8.87 1.65
N SER A 278 -29.57 -8.13 0.71
CA SER A 278 -30.17 -6.90 0.15
C SER A 278 -31.44 -7.16 -0.66
N GLY A 279 -31.76 -8.40 -0.99
CA GLY A 279 -32.87 -8.79 -1.87
C GLY A 279 -32.55 -8.67 -3.36
N GLU A 280 -31.35 -8.21 -3.71
CA GLU A 280 -30.89 -8.06 -5.09
C GLU A 280 -30.17 -9.33 -5.58
N ALA A 281 -30.46 -9.74 -6.80
CA ALA A 281 -29.79 -10.85 -7.45
C ALA A 281 -28.53 -10.35 -8.15
N SER A 282 -27.38 -10.95 -7.82
CA SER A 282 -26.11 -10.71 -8.47
C SER A 282 -25.61 -11.95 -9.18
N ALA A 283 -25.08 -11.82 -10.38
CA ALA A 283 -24.44 -12.92 -11.10
C ALA A 283 -23.08 -13.23 -10.50
N TYR A 284 -22.86 -14.52 -10.21
CA TYR A 284 -21.56 -15.06 -9.80
C TYR A 284 -21.05 -16.00 -10.88
N ASP A 285 -19.92 -15.64 -11.45
CA ASP A 285 -19.05 -16.50 -12.25
C ASP A 285 -17.88 -17.00 -11.39
N ASP A 286 -17.02 -17.80 -11.96
CA ASP A 286 -15.81 -18.31 -11.33
C ASP A 286 -14.87 -17.21 -10.85
N ALA A 287 -14.61 -16.19 -11.68
CA ALA A 287 -13.71 -15.08 -11.35
C ALA A 287 -14.24 -14.25 -10.15
N ARG A 288 -15.54 -14.06 -10.05
CA ARG A 288 -16.15 -13.37 -8.92
C ARG A 288 -16.12 -14.19 -7.64
N LEU A 289 -16.36 -15.50 -7.74
CA LEU A 289 -16.31 -16.38 -6.57
C LEU A 289 -14.88 -16.51 -6.03
N ILE A 290 -13.88 -16.76 -6.88
CA ILE A 290 -12.49 -16.90 -6.42
C ILE A 290 -11.97 -15.60 -5.80
N ARG A 291 -12.35 -14.44 -6.35
CA ARG A 291 -12.02 -13.14 -5.75
C ARG A 291 -12.62 -13.00 -4.36
N LEU A 292 -13.89 -13.37 -4.17
CA LEU A 292 -14.53 -13.33 -2.86
C LEU A 292 -13.89 -14.31 -1.87
N VAL A 293 -13.49 -15.50 -2.30
CA VAL A 293 -12.74 -16.46 -1.49
C VAL A 293 -11.40 -15.88 -1.07
N ALA A 294 -10.66 -15.24 -2.00
CA ALA A 294 -9.40 -14.58 -1.70
C ALA A 294 -9.58 -13.41 -0.72
N ASP A 295 -10.55 -12.53 -0.94
CA ASP A 295 -10.86 -11.40 -0.05
C ASP A 295 -11.23 -11.90 1.37
N ALA A 296 -11.98 -13.01 1.48
CA ALA A 296 -12.33 -13.61 2.77
C ALA A 296 -11.10 -14.23 3.44
N LEU A 297 -10.24 -14.95 2.70
CA LEU A 297 -9.01 -15.55 3.25
C LEU A 297 -8.02 -14.49 3.71
N ALA A 298 -7.95 -13.35 3.03
CA ALA A 298 -7.11 -12.23 3.42
C ALA A 298 -7.52 -11.59 4.76
N ALA A 299 -8.79 -11.73 5.14
CA ALA A 299 -9.30 -11.18 6.40
C ALA A 299 -8.85 -12.02 7.61
N PRO A 300 -8.71 -11.40 8.81
CA PRO A 300 -8.21 -12.11 10.02
C PRO A 300 -9.01 -13.35 10.42
N ALA A 301 -10.32 -13.36 10.14
CA ALA A 301 -11.20 -14.49 10.44
C ALA A 301 -11.29 -15.54 9.31
N GLY A 302 -10.63 -15.31 8.18
CA GLY A 302 -10.75 -16.13 6.97
C GLY A 302 -10.40 -17.59 7.19
N LEU A 303 -9.35 -17.86 7.95
CA LEU A 303 -8.93 -19.22 8.31
C LEU A 303 -10.06 -20.08 8.94
N ASN A 304 -11.02 -19.45 9.61
CA ASN A 304 -12.09 -20.16 10.32
C ASN A 304 -13.39 -20.30 9.51
N VAL A 305 -13.49 -19.71 8.33
CA VAL A 305 -14.74 -19.60 7.57
C VAL A 305 -14.65 -20.14 6.15
N VAL A 306 -13.51 -19.94 5.47
CA VAL A 306 -13.38 -20.24 4.04
C VAL A 306 -13.61 -21.73 3.74
N ASP A 307 -13.10 -22.65 4.56
CA ASP A 307 -13.30 -24.09 4.39
C ASP A 307 -14.77 -24.50 4.52
N GLY A 308 -15.46 -23.98 5.55
CA GLY A 308 -16.88 -24.20 5.75
C GLY A 308 -17.73 -23.62 4.62
N ALA A 309 -17.38 -22.43 4.10
CA ALA A 309 -18.06 -21.83 2.97
C ALA A 309 -17.89 -22.66 1.68
N VAL A 310 -16.68 -23.17 1.40
CA VAL A 310 -16.44 -24.06 0.26
C VAL A 310 -17.21 -25.38 0.41
N ALA A 311 -17.30 -25.95 1.62
CA ALA A 311 -18.11 -27.14 1.89
C ALA A 311 -19.61 -26.89 1.62
N LEU A 312 -20.17 -25.76 2.08
CA LEU A 312 -21.54 -25.35 1.75
C LEU A 312 -21.78 -25.25 0.24
N ALA A 313 -20.86 -24.61 -0.48
CA ALA A 313 -20.96 -24.47 -1.93
C ALA A 313 -20.93 -25.85 -2.64
N ALA A 314 -20.09 -26.79 -2.18
CA ALA A 314 -20.00 -28.15 -2.70
C ALA A 314 -21.29 -28.96 -2.43
N GLU A 315 -22.04 -28.62 -1.38
CA GLU A 315 -23.37 -29.19 -1.09
C GLU A 315 -24.51 -28.53 -1.91
N GLY A 316 -24.20 -27.61 -2.82
CA GLY A 316 -25.17 -26.85 -3.62
C GLY A 316 -25.79 -25.64 -2.89
N ARG A 317 -25.27 -25.25 -1.73
CA ARG A 317 -25.73 -24.14 -0.90
C ARG A 317 -24.89 -22.88 -1.18
N LEU A 318 -24.70 -22.55 -2.46
CA LEU A 318 -23.82 -21.47 -2.90
C LEU A 318 -24.21 -20.10 -2.32
N ALA A 319 -25.50 -19.81 -2.16
CA ALA A 319 -25.96 -18.53 -1.59
C ALA A 319 -25.50 -18.34 -0.12
N GLU A 320 -25.54 -19.42 0.67
CA GLU A 320 -25.09 -19.39 2.06
C GLU A 320 -23.57 -19.29 2.16
N ALA A 321 -22.85 -19.98 1.28
CA ALA A 321 -21.39 -19.83 1.16
C ALA A 321 -20.99 -18.39 0.85
N ILE A 322 -21.61 -17.78 -0.16
CA ILE A 322 -21.35 -16.37 -0.56
C ILE A 322 -21.68 -15.42 0.59
N ALA A 323 -22.76 -15.64 1.34
CA ALA A 323 -23.11 -14.80 2.48
C ALA A 323 -22.04 -14.84 3.57
N ALA A 324 -21.57 -16.05 3.93
CA ALA A 324 -20.51 -16.23 4.93
C ALA A 324 -19.18 -15.60 4.48
N LEU A 325 -18.80 -15.78 3.23
CA LEU A 325 -17.58 -15.18 2.67
C LEU A 325 -17.66 -13.64 2.66
N ASN A 326 -18.79 -13.05 2.25
CA ASN A 326 -18.97 -11.60 2.26
C ASN A 326 -18.92 -11.02 3.67
N GLU A 327 -19.50 -11.68 4.67
CA GLU A 327 -19.44 -11.25 6.06
C GLU A 327 -17.98 -11.14 6.52
N VAL A 328 -17.16 -12.16 6.28
CA VAL A 328 -15.74 -12.17 6.67
C VAL A 328 -14.93 -11.18 5.85
N ALA A 329 -15.08 -11.16 4.53
CA ALA A 329 -14.37 -10.21 3.66
C ALA A 329 -14.62 -8.75 4.07
N SER A 330 -15.80 -8.43 4.58
CA SER A 330 -16.13 -7.09 5.07
C SER A 330 -15.35 -6.70 6.33
N THR A 331 -14.94 -7.67 7.16
CA THR A 331 -14.18 -7.38 8.40
C THR A 331 -12.75 -6.96 8.14
N GLY A 332 -12.17 -7.34 7.00
CA GLY A 332 -10.83 -6.94 6.57
C GLY A 332 -10.78 -5.52 6.00
N ARG A 333 -11.93 -4.98 5.59
CA ARG A 333 -12.04 -3.63 5.03
C ARG A 333 -12.16 -2.58 6.13
N SER A 334 -11.78 -1.34 5.81
CA SER A 334 -12.01 -0.19 6.71
C SER A 334 -13.48 -0.09 7.07
N VAL A 335 -13.79 0.01 8.36
CA VAL A 335 -15.17 0.09 8.84
C VAL A 335 -15.78 1.42 8.39
N GLY A 336 -16.82 1.35 7.58
CA GLY A 336 -17.68 2.49 7.26
C GLY A 336 -17.24 3.37 6.10
N ASP A 337 -16.09 3.09 5.46
CA ASP A 337 -15.64 3.95 4.35
C ASP A 337 -14.87 3.14 3.28
N PRO A 338 -15.44 3.00 2.06
CA PRO A 338 -14.80 2.23 1.00
C PRO A 338 -13.50 2.92 0.52
N THR A 339 -12.54 2.11 0.07
CA THR A 339 -11.37 2.61 -0.67
C THR A 339 -11.82 3.45 -1.86
N SER A 340 -11.13 4.55 -2.16
CA SER A 340 -11.42 5.34 -3.35
C SER A 340 -11.15 4.52 -4.62
N GLU A 341 -12.22 4.12 -5.30
CA GLU A 341 -12.13 3.28 -6.50
C GLU A 341 -11.43 4.00 -7.66
N GLY A 342 -11.65 5.31 -7.81
CA GLY A 342 -10.96 6.08 -8.83
C GLY A 342 -9.46 6.23 -8.54
N ALA A 343 -9.06 6.39 -7.26
CA ALA A 343 -7.64 6.41 -6.89
C ALA A 343 -7.00 5.04 -7.13
N ARG A 344 -7.70 3.94 -6.79
CA ARG A 344 -7.27 2.58 -7.07
C ARG A 344 -7.04 2.36 -8.56
N LEU A 345 -8.04 2.69 -9.39
CA LEU A 345 -7.94 2.54 -10.84
C LEU A 345 -6.82 3.41 -11.43
N SER A 346 -6.61 4.63 -10.93
CA SER A 346 -5.54 5.49 -11.42
C SER A 346 -4.17 4.86 -11.19
N SER A 347 -3.90 4.38 -9.97
CA SER A 347 -2.63 3.70 -9.66
C SER A 347 -2.50 2.36 -10.40
N GLU A 348 -3.50 1.48 -10.35
CA GLU A 348 -3.43 0.18 -11.03
C GLU A 348 -3.27 0.30 -12.54
N CYS A 349 -3.99 1.23 -13.17
CA CYS A 349 -3.93 1.41 -14.63
C CYS A 349 -2.67 2.13 -15.09
N ALA A 350 -2.00 2.90 -14.22
CA ALA A 350 -0.76 3.60 -14.55
C ALA A 350 0.49 2.82 -14.12
N ASP A 351 0.49 2.28 -12.88
CA ASP A 351 1.70 1.77 -12.23
C ASP A 351 1.85 0.24 -12.33
N GLU A 352 0.75 -0.51 -12.56
CA GLU A 352 0.76 -1.98 -12.51
C GLU A 352 0.45 -2.62 -13.85
N LEU A 353 -0.79 -2.46 -14.30
CA LEU A 353 -1.34 -3.20 -15.44
C LEU A 353 -0.54 -3.05 -16.75
N PRO A 354 0.03 -1.87 -17.09
CA PRO A 354 0.82 -1.72 -18.31
C PRO A 354 2.15 -2.48 -18.33
N PHE A 355 2.57 -3.06 -17.21
CA PHE A 355 3.81 -3.82 -17.05
C PHE A 355 3.59 -5.33 -17.04
N ASN A 356 2.33 -5.78 -16.99
CA ASN A 356 1.93 -7.18 -17.03
C ASN A 356 1.64 -7.61 -18.47
N ASP A 357 1.68 -8.92 -18.76
CA ASP A 357 1.39 -9.47 -20.07
C ASP A 357 -0.02 -9.07 -20.56
N ALA A 358 -0.15 -8.83 -21.85
CA ALA A 358 -1.41 -8.32 -22.41
C ALA A 358 -2.57 -9.32 -22.33
N ASP A 359 -2.26 -10.60 -22.44
CA ASP A 359 -3.22 -11.70 -22.41
C ASP A 359 -2.89 -12.66 -21.28
N PRO A 360 -3.77 -12.83 -20.28
CA PRO A 360 -3.54 -13.77 -19.19
C PRO A 360 -3.45 -15.19 -19.71
N MET A 361 -2.45 -15.94 -19.26
CA MET A 361 -2.22 -17.31 -19.66
C MET A 361 -3.17 -18.26 -18.93
N LEU A 362 -4.10 -18.88 -19.67
CA LEU A 362 -4.95 -19.94 -19.12
C LEU A 362 -4.19 -21.28 -19.12
N THR A 363 -4.23 -21.97 -18.00
CA THR A 363 -3.46 -23.19 -17.73
C THR A 363 -4.29 -24.46 -17.81
N GLY A 364 -5.62 -24.33 -17.70
CA GLY A 364 -6.56 -25.43 -17.53
C GLY A 364 -6.79 -25.81 -16.06
N ASP A 365 -6.14 -25.16 -15.09
CA ASP A 365 -6.49 -25.28 -13.68
C ASP A 365 -7.61 -24.28 -13.34
N PRO A 366 -8.77 -24.73 -12.86
CA PRO A 366 -9.92 -23.84 -12.61
C PRO A 366 -9.64 -22.69 -11.65
N ILE A 367 -8.75 -22.86 -10.65
CA ILE A 367 -8.39 -21.79 -9.71
C ILE A 367 -7.52 -20.74 -10.41
N LEU A 368 -6.46 -21.16 -11.07
CA LEU A 368 -5.54 -20.26 -11.77
C LEU A 368 -6.29 -19.47 -12.85
N ASP A 369 -7.10 -20.18 -13.63
CA ASP A 369 -7.85 -19.60 -14.74
C ASP A 369 -8.93 -18.61 -14.27
N ALA A 370 -9.59 -18.90 -13.14
CA ALA A 370 -10.60 -17.99 -12.55
C ALA A 370 -9.96 -16.68 -12.07
N VAL A 371 -8.76 -16.74 -11.44
CA VAL A 371 -8.01 -15.56 -11.03
C VAL A 371 -7.60 -14.76 -12.25
N ALA A 372 -7.01 -15.41 -13.27
CA ALA A 372 -6.58 -14.77 -14.51
C ALA A 372 -7.75 -14.10 -15.26
N ARG A 373 -8.95 -14.70 -15.28
CA ARG A 373 -10.18 -14.07 -15.84
C ARG A 373 -10.59 -12.81 -15.07
N GLY A 374 -10.27 -12.71 -13.78
CA GLY A 374 -10.47 -11.50 -12.99
C GLY A 374 -9.65 -10.32 -13.51
N GLU A 375 -8.43 -10.55 -13.96
CA GLU A 375 -7.57 -9.54 -14.58
C GLU A 375 -8.18 -8.93 -15.84
N VAL A 376 -8.76 -9.75 -16.72
CA VAL A 376 -9.44 -9.26 -17.94
C VAL A 376 -10.48 -8.19 -17.60
N LYS A 377 -11.18 -8.35 -16.47
CA LYS A 377 -12.16 -7.36 -16.00
C LYS A 377 -11.49 -6.05 -15.59
N VAL A 378 -10.34 -6.10 -14.90
CA VAL A 378 -9.57 -4.90 -14.51
C VAL A 378 -9.04 -4.19 -15.75
N ARG A 379 -8.50 -4.92 -16.74
CA ARG A 379 -8.06 -4.36 -18.03
C ARG A 379 -9.19 -3.63 -18.76
N ALA A 380 -10.39 -4.20 -18.75
CA ALA A 380 -11.57 -3.55 -19.33
C ALA A 380 -11.91 -2.24 -18.61
N LEU A 381 -11.81 -2.17 -17.29
CA LEU A 381 -12.02 -0.95 -16.52
C LEU A 381 -10.92 0.09 -16.80
N CYS A 382 -9.66 -0.32 -16.90
CA CYS A 382 -8.55 0.57 -17.27
C CYS A 382 -8.72 1.15 -18.68
N ALA A 383 -9.21 0.36 -19.64
CA ALA A 383 -9.53 0.84 -21.00
C ALA A 383 -10.61 1.93 -20.99
N VAL A 384 -11.54 1.88 -20.01
CA VAL A 384 -12.54 2.92 -19.78
C VAL A 384 -11.95 4.10 -19.01
N TRP A 385 -11.14 3.86 -17.97
CA TRP A 385 -10.57 4.88 -17.08
C TRP A 385 -9.57 5.80 -17.79
N GLN A 386 -8.74 5.29 -18.67
CA GLN A 386 -7.83 6.02 -19.56
C GLN A 386 -6.89 7.00 -18.82
N VAL A 387 -5.92 6.46 -18.11
CA VAL A 387 -4.76 7.19 -17.60
C VAL A 387 -3.52 6.75 -18.34
N GLU A 388 -2.49 7.62 -18.37
CA GLU A 388 -1.22 7.31 -19.01
C GLU A 388 -0.39 6.35 -18.13
N ARG A 389 0.40 5.49 -18.77
CA ARG A 389 1.34 4.59 -18.12
C ARG A 389 2.44 5.38 -17.41
N SER A 390 2.77 4.97 -16.22
CA SER A 390 3.91 5.52 -15.47
C SER A 390 5.26 5.21 -16.14
N PRO A 391 6.30 6.00 -15.87
CA PRO A 391 7.65 5.73 -16.37
C PRO A 391 8.18 4.36 -15.88
N ASP A 392 9.03 3.71 -16.69
CA ASP A 392 9.56 2.37 -16.38
C ASP A 392 10.25 2.24 -15.02
N ILE A 393 10.80 3.33 -14.51
CA ILE A 393 11.51 3.36 -13.22
C ILE A 393 10.62 2.91 -12.04
N VAL A 394 9.31 3.13 -12.10
CA VAL A 394 8.39 2.71 -11.02
C VAL A 394 8.31 1.19 -10.88
N ASN A 395 8.69 0.45 -11.94
CA ASN A 395 8.71 -1.01 -11.99
C ASN A 395 10.14 -1.59 -11.85
N TRP A 396 11.14 -0.76 -11.61
CA TRP A 396 12.51 -1.25 -11.42
C TRP A 396 12.70 -1.79 -10.00
N PRO A 397 13.44 -2.90 -9.85
CA PRO A 397 13.77 -3.46 -8.57
C PRO A 397 14.36 -2.41 -7.61
N MET A 398 13.94 -2.47 -6.34
CA MET A 398 14.49 -1.62 -5.30
C MET A 398 15.70 -2.28 -4.64
N VAL A 399 16.75 -1.49 -4.43
CA VAL A 399 17.94 -1.87 -3.65
C VAL A 399 18.16 -0.81 -2.58
N SER A 400 18.29 -1.21 -1.34
CA SER A 400 18.51 -0.30 -0.19
C SER A 400 19.24 -1.02 0.94
N ASP A 401 20.08 -0.28 1.66
CA ASP A 401 20.72 -0.74 2.90
C ASP A 401 20.01 -0.22 4.16
N VAL A 402 18.88 0.48 4.00
CA VAL A 402 18.06 0.93 5.13
C VAL A 402 17.56 -0.32 5.89
N PRO A 403 17.68 -0.36 7.24
CA PRO A 403 17.14 -1.44 8.03
C PRO A 403 15.66 -1.68 7.69
N THR A 404 15.33 -2.90 7.27
CA THR A 404 13.97 -3.21 6.80
C THR A 404 13.44 -4.48 7.45
N LEU A 405 12.27 -4.41 8.06
CA LEU A 405 11.48 -5.57 8.49
C LEU A 405 10.43 -5.89 7.44
N ILE A 406 10.40 -7.11 6.96
CA ILE A 406 9.39 -7.61 6.03
C ILE A 406 8.53 -8.63 6.77
N LEU A 407 7.20 -8.45 6.74
CA LEU A 407 6.23 -9.40 7.28
C LEU A 407 5.44 -10.05 6.16
N SER A 408 5.25 -11.37 6.22
CA SER A 408 4.48 -12.10 5.21
C SER A 408 3.73 -13.29 5.80
N GLY A 409 2.48 -13.45 5.36
CA GLY A 409 1.63 -14.58 5.74
C GLY A 409 1.52 -15.63 4.65
N HIS A 410 1.58 -16.92 5.03
CA HIS A 410 1.35 -18.01 4.08
C HIS A 410 -0.11 -18.14 3.64
N LEU A 411 -1.04 -17.51 4.38
CA LEU A 411 -2.46 -17.44 4.03
C LEU A 411 -2.84 -16.17 3.26
N ASP A 412 -1.84 -15.37 2.84
CA ASP A 412 -2.07 -14.15 2.10
C ASP A 412 -2.24 -14.42 0.60
N PRO A 413 -3.47 -14.35 0.07
CA PRO A 413 -3.74 -14.55 -1.35
C PRO A 413 -3.60 -13.26 -2.18
N ILE A 414 -3.33 -12.12 -1.54
CA ILE A 414 -3.25 -10.79 -2.17
C ILE A 414 -1.79 -10.43 -2.49
N THR A 415 -0.89 -10.65 -1.53
CA THR A 415 0.55 -10.40 -1.67
C THR A 415 1.32 -11.66 -1.30
N PRO A 416 1.53 -12.56 -2.27
CA PRO A 416 2.11 -13.88 -2.00
C PRO A 416 3.47 -13.83 -1.33
N THR A 417 3.75 -14.78 -0.43
CA THR A 417 5.03 -14.90 0.29
C THR A 417 6.25 -14.94 -0.65
N ALA A 418 6.08 -15.41 -1.89
CA ALA A 418 7.13 -15.39 -2.89
C ALA A 418 7.65 -13.98 -3.19
N TRP A 419 6.77 -12.97 -3.15
CA TRP A 419 7.14 -11.57 -3.34
C TRP A 419 7.97 -11.04 -2.18
N ALA A 420 7.56 -11.35 -0.95
CA ALA A 420 8.31 -10.97 0.26
C ALA A 420 9.73 -11.56 0.26
N ARG A 421 9.89 -12.82 -0.15
CA ARG A 421 11.19 -13.49 -0.28
C ARG A 421 12.04 -12.83 -1.37
N ARG A 422 11.47 -12.56 -2.56
CA ARG A 422 12.14 -11.86 -3.66
C ARG A 422 12.65 -10.48 -3.22
N LEU A 423 11.84 -9.74 -2.46
CA LEU A 423 12.23 -8.44 -1.93
C LEU A 423 13.32 -8.55 -0.88
N ALA A 424 13.25 -9.52 0.04
CA ALA A 424 14.25 -9.75 1.07
C ALA A 424 15.64 -10.09 0.48
N ASP A 425 15.68 -10.81 -0.64
CA ASP A 425 16.93 -11.16 -1.34
C ASP A 425 17.61 -9.93 -1.97
N ARG A 426 16.88 -8.83 -2.20
CA ARG A 426 17.39 -7.61 -2.84
C ARG A 426 17.77 -6.50 -1.88
N LEU A 427 17.11 -6.41 -0.74
CA LEU A 427 17.37 -5.39 0.26
C LEU A 427 18.57 -5.83 1.15
N GLY A 428 19.67 -5.08 1.10
CA GLY A 428 20.93 -5.46 1.76
C GLY A 428 20.87 -5.59 3.29
N ASN A 429 19.86 -4.98 3.93
CA ASN A 429 19.67 -4.96 5.37
C ASN A 429 18.26 -5.37 5.81
N ALA A 430 17.65 -6.31 5.09
CA ALA A 430 16.31 -6.80 5.39
C ALA A 430 16.30 -7.97 6.38
N VAL A 431 15.20 -8.07 7.13
CA VAL A 431 14.82 -9.24 7.93
C VAL A 431 13.43 -9.65 7.49
N LEU A 432 13.27 -10.86 6.97
CA LEU A 432 11.97 -11.43 6.62
C LEU A 432 11.47 -12.31 7.77
N VAL A 433 10.24 -12.02 8.23
CA VAL A 433 9.51 -12.83 9.21
C VAL A 433 8.22 -13.32 8.57
N GLU A 434 8.03 -14.63 8.58
CA GLU A 434 6.90 -15.33 7.98
C GLU A 434 6.06 -16.05 9.05
N SER A 435 4.78 -16.31 8.75
CA SER A 435 3.96 -17.21 9.56
C SER A 435 3.00 -18.01 8.68
N GLU A 436 2.87 -19.31 9.01
CA GLU A 436 1.90 -20.19 8.38
C GLU A 436 0.44 -19.79 8.67
N ARG A 437 0.21 -18.98 9.72
CA ARG A 437 -1.13 -18.59 10.19
C ARG A 437 -1.47 -17.13 9.91
N TRP A 438 -0.53 -16.33 9.41
CA TRP A 438 -0.81 -14.96 9.03
C TRP A 438 -1.50 -14.92 7.66
N ALA A 439 -2.55 -14.11 7.60
CA ALA A 439 -3.19 -13.68 6.37
C ALA A 439 -2.60 -12.34 5.92
N HIS A 440 -3.36 -11.55 5.16
CA HIS A 440 -2.93 -10.24 4.65
C HIS A 440 -2.80 -9.21 5.79
N ALA A 441 -1.73 -8.39 5.73
CA ALA A 441 -1.47 -7.30 6.66
C ALA A 441 -1.42 -7.72 8.15
N PRO A 442 -0.56 -8.68 8.55
CA PRO A 442 -0.52 -9.20 9.90
C PRO A 442 -0.23 -8.13 10.96
N SER A 443 0.58 -7.10 10.69
CA SER A 443 0.83 -6.03 11.67
C SER A 443 -0.44 -5.28 12.07
N MET A 444 -1.47 -5.34 11.21
CA MET A 444 -2.74 -4.66 11.42
C MET A 444 -3.76 -5.47 12.25
N SER A 445 -3.54 -6.78 12.38
CA SER A 445 -4.55 -7.70 12.94
C SER A 445 -3.99 -8.70 13.95
N ASP A 446 -2.70 -9.04 13.89
CA ASP A 446 -2.07 -10.04 14.74
C ASP A 446 -1.20 -9.39 15.82
N PRO A 447 -1.43 -9.64 17.13
CA PRO A 447 -0.66 -9.02 18.21
C PRO A 447 0.84 -9.36 18.17
N CYS A 448 1.22 -10.55 17.69
CA CYS A 448 2.62 -10.96 17.57
C CYS A 448 3.33 -10.13 16.49
N ALA A 449 2.71 -9.98 15.31
CA ALA A 449 3.25 -9.16 14.25
C ALA A 449 3.35 -7.68 14.67
N ALA A 450 2.33 -7.14 15.34
CA ALA A 450 2.34 -5.78 15.88
C ALA A 450 3.46 -5.57 16.90
N HIS A 451 3.70 -6.54 17.78
CA HIS A 451 4.81 -6.51 18.75
C HIS A 451 6.19 -6.53 18.06
N LEU A 452 6.35 -7.34 17.02
CA LEU A 452 7.59 -7.35 16.23
C LEU A 452 7.85 -6.01 15.57
N VAL A 453 6.82 -5.35 15.06
CA VAL A 453 6.94 -3.99 14.49
C VAL A 453 7.40 -3.00 15.54
N ALA A 454 6.75 -2.94 16.70
CA ALA A 454 7.12 -2.00 17.77
C ALA A 454 8.58 -2.17 18.17
N ARG A 455 9.02 -3.39 18.49
CA ARG A 455 10.41 -3.68 18.86
C ARG A 455 11.42 -3.33 17.76
N PHE A 456 11.06 -3.57 16.50
CA PHE A 456 11.92 -3.22 15.38
C PHE A 456 12.09 -1.70 15.24
N LEU A 457 11.04 -0.93 15.45
CA LEU A 457 11.08 0.54 15.43
C LEU A 457 11.92 1.07 16.61
N ASP A 458 11.90 0.40 17.76
CA ASP A 458 12.78 0.67 18.92
C ASP A 458 14.26 0.26 18.69
N GLY A 459 14.60 -0.24 17.51
CA GLY A 459 15.98 -0.62 17.14
C GLY A 459 16.34 -2.08 17.41
N GLU A 460 15.42 -2.90 17.86
CA GLU A 460 15.66 -4.34 18.01
C GLU A 460 15.56 -5.05 16.64
N ARG A 461 16.48 -5.97 16.38
CA ARG A 461 16.47 -6.72 15.12
C ARG A 461 15.92 -8.13 15.35
N PRO A 462 14.73 -8.47 14.88
CA PRO A 462 14.21 -9.83 14.94
C PRO A 462 15.07 -10.79 14.11
N LEU A 463 14.96 -12.09 14.40
CA LEU A 463 15.58 -13.11 13.56
C LEU A 463 14.72 -13.37 12.32
N SER A 464 15.38 -13.52 11.16
CA SER A 464 14.70 -13.99 9.95
C SER A 464 14.15 -15.41 10.13
N GLY A 465 12.99 -15.67 9.54
CA GLY A 465 12.34 -16.97 9.56
C GLY A 465 10.91 -16.92 10.11
N PHE A 466 10.45 -18.02 10.70
CA PHE A 466 9.11 -18.07 11.25
C PHE A 466 8.95 -17.24 12.52
N ALA A 467 7.81 -16.54 12.60
CA ALA A 467 7.47 -15.71 13.76
C ALA A 467 7.52 -16.52 15.06
N ARG A 468 8.15 -15.92 16.06
CA ARG A 468 8.25 -16.49 17.41
C ARG A 468 7.84 -15.43 18.42
N CYS A 469 6.63 -15.51 18.90
CA CYS A 469 6.06 -14.75 19.99
C CYS A 469 5.61 -15.72 21.08
#